data_1dfb53c8dce8689657111845a8f11188
#
_entry.id   1dfb53c8dce8689657111845a8f11188
#
_cell.length_a   1.000
_cell.length_b   1.000
_cell.length_c   1.000
_cell.angle_alpha   90.00
_cell.angle_beta   90.00
_cell.angle_gamma   90.00
#
_symmetry.space_group_name_H-M   'P 1'
#
loop_
_entity.id
_entity.type
_entity.pdbx_description
1 polymer ?
#
loop_
_entity_poly.entity_id
_entity_poly.type
_entity_poly.pdbx_seq_one_letter_code
_entity_poly.pdbx_strand_id
1 'polypeptide(L)'
;MRRRALAVCALAAVVVGGALLLREETEITPPAAPDEVRGSPSWAAQHYGNPEAPRFAERHIVEIPFLGRSLFVHEDAERHFLRLERLFEARAPEYAAAVALGEVDDWSYLNRDIRGSTDKSNHAFGIAIDINALSNPLGTAGDMPAEVVDQWEAEGGDWGGDWSRPDPMHFETHLTPQEIRKRYLPDGTPRDWYLQELIGE
;
A
#
# COMPACT_ATOMS: atom_id res chain seq x y z
N MET A 1 -15.97 -20.40 11.82
CA MET A 1 -17.43 -20.08 11.71
C MET A 1 -17.70 -18.82 12.52
N ARG A 2 -17.69 -17.67 11.93
CA ARG A 2 -18.04 -16.39 12.58
C ARG A 2 -19.52 -16.14 12.35
N ARG A 3 -20.30 -16.16 13.43
CA ARG A 3 -21.73 -15.83 13.40
C ARG A 3 -21.88 -14.33 13.23
N ARG A 4 -22.45 -13.90 12.10
CA ARG A 4 -22.95 -12.53 11.95
C ARG A 4 -24.17 -12.36 12.85
N ALA A 5 -24.11 -11.43 13.79
CA ALA A 5 -25.26 -11.01 14.56
C ALA A 5 -26.15 -10.17 13.65
N LEU A 6 -27.32 -10.70 13.31
CA LEU A 6 -28.41 -9.94 12.71
C LEU A 6 -29.09 -9.18 13.84
N ALA A 7 -28.98 -7.85 13.83
CA ALA A 7 -29.81 -7.01 14.67
C ALA A 7 -31.21 -6.95 14.06
N VAL A 8 -32.15 -7.60 14.73
CA VAL A 8 -33.56 -7.50 14.38
C VAL A 8 -34.08 -6.23 15.06
N CYS A 9 -34.36 -5.20 14.26
CA CYS A 9 -35.08 -4.03 14.75
C CYS A 9 -36.58 -4.35 14.83
N ALA A 10 -37.15 -4.24 16.01
CA ALA A 10 -38.56 -4.40 16.25
C ALA A 10 -39.33 -3.15 15.77
N LEU A 11 -40.31 -3.34 14.89
CA LEU A 11 -41.26 -2.28 14.52
C LEU A 11 -42.22 -2.05 15.70
N ALA A 12 -42.23 -0.85 16.23
CA ALA A 12 -43.30 -0.38 17.11
C ALA A 12 -44.29 0.46 16.29
N ALA A 13 -45.46 -0.08 16.03
CA ALA A 13 -46.55 0.66 15.41
C ALA A 13 -47.38 1.32 16.50
N VAL A 14 -47.49 2.64 16.47
CA VAL A 14 -48.45 3.41 17.28
C VAL A 14 -49.57 3.89 16.37
N VAL A 15 -50.79 3.37 16.59
CA VAL A 15 -52.00 3.80 15.87
C VAL A 15 -52.73 4.85 16.71
N VAL A 16 -52.74 6.08 16.25
CA VAL A 16 -53.60 7.13 16.79
C VAL A 16 -54.33 7.80 15.62
N GLY A 17 -55.64 7.60 15.55
CA GLY A 17 -56.57 8.43 14.77
C GLY A 17 -56.35 8.46 13.25
N GLY A 18 -56.53 7.35 12.55
CA GLY A 18 -56.96 7.35 11.14
C GLY A 18 -55.94 7.79 10.06
N ALA A 19 -54.69 8.04 10.37
CA ALA A 19 -53.66 8.25 9.37
C ALA A 19 -52.38 7.49 9.74
N LEU A 20 -52.01 6.52 8.90
CA LEU A 20 -50.76 5.80 9.03
C LEU A 20 -49.62 6.73 8.53
N LEU A 21 -49.00 7.45 9.44
CA LEU A 21 -47.73 8.16 9.12
C LEU A 21 -46.62 7.14 9.15
N LEU A 22 -46.22 6.67 7.97
CA LEU A 22 -44.94 5.98 7.79
C LEU A 22 -43.86 7.02 8.08
N ARG A 23 -43.27 6.94 9.25
CA ARG A 23 -42.05 7.67 9.57
C ARG A 23 -40.95 6.92 8.86
N GLU A 24 -40.45 7.47 7.73
CA GLU A 24 -39.17 7.03 7.18
C GLU A 24 -38.14 7.26 8.29
N GLU A 25 -37.65 6.16 8.88
CA GLU A 25 -36.40 6.20 9.64
C GLU A 25 -35.32 6.54 8.64
N THR A 26 -34.94 7.81 8.62
CA THR A 26 -33.69 8.20 7.96
C THR A 26 -32.59 7.39 8.64
N GLU A 27 -32.04 6.42 7.92
CA GLU A 27 -30.85 5.70 8.30
C GLU A 27 -29.75 6.76 8.50
N ILE A 28 -29.45 7.05 9.77
CA ILE A 28 -28.34 7.96 10.11
C ILE A 28 -27.08 7.17 9.75
N THR A 29 -26.64 7.34 8.51
CA THR A 29 -25.30 6.89 8.12
C THR A 29 -24.33 7.62 9.06
N PRO A 30 -23.53 6.90 9.89
CA PRO A 30 -22.55 7.55 10.73
C PRO A 30 -21.66 8.42 9.82
N PRO A 31 -21.23 9.61 10.30
CA PRO A 31 -20.32 10.43 9.51
C PRO A 31 -19.13 9.55 9.10
N ALA A 32 -18.76 9.64 7.83
CA ALA A 32 -17.56 8.97 7.33
C ALA A 32 -16.43 9.31 8.30
N ALA A 33 -15.68 8.28 8.74
CA ALA A 33 -14.47 8.51 9.50
C ALA A 33 -13.62 9.55 8.73
N PRO A 34 -12.96 10.50 9.42
CA PRO A 34 -12.09 11.46 8.75
C PRO A 34 -11.18 10.66 7.83
N ASP A 35 -11.01 11.14 6.58
CA ASP A 35 -10.17 10.48 5.57
C ASP A 35 -8.83 10.17 6.21
N GLU A 36 -8.59 8.89 6.46
CA GLU A 36 -7.36 8.44 7.09
C GLU A 36 -6.21 8.68 6.10
N VAL A 37 -5.14 9.31 6.56
CA VAL A 37 -3.99 9.63 5.72
C VAL A 37 -3.38 8.31 5.23
N ARG A 38 -3.42 8.09 3.92
CA ARG A 38 -2.83 6.89 3.28
C ARG A 38 -1.34 6.82 3.62
N GLY A 39 -0.83 5.61 3.83
CA GLY A 39 0.54 5.38 4.27
C GLY A 39 0.79 5.66 5.76
N SER A 40 -0.17 6.24 6.51
CA SER A 40 0.00 6.35 7.96
C SER A 40 0.05 4.97 8.63
N PRO A 41 0.71 4.82 9.79
CA PRO A 41 0.75 3.54 10.51
C PRO A 41 -0.63 2.99 10.87
N SER A 42 -1.60 3.85 11.17
CA SER A 42 -2.98 3.45 11.45
C SER A 42 -3.69 2.93 10.20
N TRP A 43 -3.52 3.61 9.07
CA TRP A 43 -4.01 3.15 7.77
C TRP A 43 -3.38 1.81 7.38
N ALA A 44 -2.06 1.67 7.54
CA ALA A 44 -1.36 0.42 7.25
C ALA A 44 -1.89 -0.73 8.12
N ALA A 45 -2.10 -0.49 9.43
CA ALA A 45 -2.65 -1.49 10.35
C ALA A 45 -4.09 -1.89 9.98
N GLN A 46 -4.90 -0.96 9.49
CA GLN A 46 -6.28 -1.23 9.07
C GLN A 46 -6.33 -2.12 7.82
N HIS A 47 -5.45 -1.90 6.86
CA HIS A 47 -5.49 -2.55 5.54
C HIS A 47 -4.60 -3.78 5.43
N TYR A 48 -3.46 -3.80 6.12
CA TYR A 48 -2.44 -4.84 6.04
C TYR A 48 -2.27 -5.64 7.34
N GLY A 49 -3.02 -5.30 8.38
CA GLY A 49 -3.04 -6.04 9.63
C GLY A 49 -2.02 -5.52 10.66
N ASN A 50 -1.95 -6.21 11.79
CA ASN A 50 -1.09 -5.80 12.90
C ASN A 50 0.25 -6.55 12.86
N PRO A 51 1.40 -5.88 12.63
CA PRO A 51 2.73 -6.52 12.58
C PRO A 51 3.17 -7.12 13.92
N GLU A 52 2.55 -6.71 15.04
CA GLU A 52 2.78 -7.29 16.36
C GLU A 52 1.95 -8.57 16.62
N ALA A 53 1.05 -8.93 15.70
CA ALA A 53 0.25 -10.13 15.86
C ALA A 53 1.14 -11.38 15.78
N PRO A 54 0.88 -12.42 16.63
CA PRO A 54 1.63 -13.65 16.57
C PRO A 54 1.65 -14.25 15.15
N ARG A 55 2.86 -14.57 14.66
CA ARG A 55 3.07 -15.17 13.34
C ARG A 55 2.62 -14.29 12.17
N PHE A 56 2.63 -12.96 12.33
CA PHE A 56 2.30 -12.04 11.25
C PHE A 56 3.17 -12.30 10.01
N ALA A 57 4.49 -12.29 10.19
CA ALA A 57 5.42 -12.53 9.08
C ALA A 57 5.20 -13.88 8.38
N GLU A 58 4.99 -14.95 9.14
CA GLU A 58 4.75 -16.28 8.57
C GLU A 58 3.46 -16.39 7.76
N ARG A 59 2.49 -15.51 8.01
CA ARG A 59 1.17 -15.55 7.38
C ARG A 59 1.02 -14.61 6.22
N HIS A 60 1.77 -13.49 6.23
CA HIS A 60 1.50 -12.37 5.35
C HIS A 60 2.72 -11.92 4.55
N ILE A 61 3.95 -12.29 4.96
CA ILE A 61 5.15 -11.88 4.25
C ILE A 61 5.59 -12.97 3.28
N VAL A 62 5.73 -12.58 2.02
CA VAL A 62 6.16 -13.45 0.93
C VAL A 62 7.45 -12.93 0.33
N GLU A 63 8.22 -13.82 -0.24
CA GLU A 63 9.42 -13.52 -1.00
C GLU A 63 9.04 -13.24 -2.46
N ILE A 64 9.54 -12.14 -3.01
CA ILE A 64 9.37 -11.80 -4.43
C ILE A 64 10.74 -11.61 -5.10
N PRO A 65 10.87 -11.92 -6.40
CA PRO A 65 12.01 -11.46 -7.18
C PRO A 65 11.88 -9.93 -7.38
N PHE A 66 13.01 -9.23 -7.36
CA PHE A 66 13.05 -7.79 -7.62
C PHE A 66 14.45 -7.41 -8.13
N LEU A 67 14.57 -6.99 -9.38
CA LEU A 67 15.82 -6.61 -10.04
C LEU A 67 16.95 -7.63 -9.82
N GLY A 68 16.65 -8.92 -10.00
CA GLY A 68 17.59 -10.02 -9.83
C GLY A 68 17.92 -10.39 -8.38
N ARG A 69 17.19 -9.90 -7.41
CA ARG A 69 17.31 -10.15 -5.97
C ARG A 69 16.04 -10.70 -5.38
N SER A 70 16.03 -11.00 -4.08
CA SER A 70 14.85 -11.38 -3.32
C SER A 70 14.52 -10.31 -2.30
N LEU A 71 13.28 -9.81 -2.33
CA LEU A 71 12.71 -8.94 -1.31
C LEU A 71 11.55 -9.63 -0.61
N PHE A 72 11.25 -9.19 0.61
CA PHE A 72 10.16 -9.72 1.43
C PHE A 72 9.10 -8.65 1.62
N VAL A 73 7.88 -8.90 1.14
CA VAL A 73 6.78 -7.92 1.15
C VAL A 73 5.49 -8.57 1.62
N HIS A 74 4.49 -7.78 1.94
CA HIS A 74 3.16 -8.30 2.25
C HIS A 74 2.54 -8.94 1.01
N GLU A 75 1.94 -10.12 1.15
CA GLU A 75 1.30 -10.87 0.05
C GLU A 75 0.31 -10.03 -0.77
N ASP A 76 -0.41 -9.12 -0.11
CA ASP A 76 -1.36 -8.22 -0.75
C ASP A 76 -0.70 -7.00 -1.43
N ALA A 77 0.57 -6.69 -1.14
CA ALA A 77 1.35 -5.63 -1.79
C ALA A 77 2.23 -6.15 -2.94
N GLU A 78 2.43 -7.46 -3.02
CA GLU A 78 3.30 -8.14 -3.99
C GLU A 78 3.14 -7.58 -5.42
N ARG A 79 1.91 -7.54 -5.94
CA ARG A 79 1.65 -7.12 -7.33
C ARG A 79 2.08 -5.68 -7.61
N HIS A 80 1.98 -4.80 -6.62
CA HIS A 80 2.39 -3.41 -6.78
C HIS A 80 3.91 -3.28 -6.81
N PHE A 81 4.64 -4.02 -5.99
CA PHE A 81 6.10 -4.04 -6.07
C PHE A 81 6.63 -4.74 -7.34
N LEU A 82 5.99 -5.80 -7.81
CA LEU A 82 6.30 -6.37 -9.13
C LEU A 82 6.00 -5.37 -10.26
N ARG A 83 5.00 -4.49 -10.10
CA ARG A 83 4.80 -3.37 -11.04
C ARG A 83 5.96 -2.38 -10.98
N LEU A 84 6.46 -2.02 -9.79
CA LEU A 84 7.62 -1.14 -9.64
C LEU A 84 8.86 -1.72 -10.32
N GLU A 85 9.13 -3.02 -10.17
CA GLU A 85 10.20 -3.70 -10.91
C GLU A 85 10.07 -3.48 -12.42
N ARG A 86 8.88 -3.71 -12.97
CA ARG A 86 8.61 -3.46 -14.41
C ARG A 86 8.78 -2.00 -14.83
N LEU A 87 8.55 -1.06 -13.93
CA LEU A 87 8.83 0.36 -14.21
C LEU A 87 10.32 0.60 -14.36
N PHE A 88 11.14 0.05 -13.46
CA PHE A 88 12.60 0.13 -13.60
C PHE A 88 13.09 -0.51 -14.90
N GLU A 89 12.61 -1.72 -15.21
CA GLU A 89 13.02 -2.43 -16.43
C GLU A 89 12.61 -1.68 -17.71
N ALA A 90 11.43 -1.07 -17.73
CA ALA A 90 10.86 -0.42 -18.90
C ALA A 90 11.34 1.03 -19.10
N ARG A 91 11.56 1.78 -18.01
CA ARG A 91 11.83 3.22 -18.03
C ARG A 91 13.30 3.55 -17.77
N ALA A 92 13.97 2.72 -16.97
CA ALA A 92 15.36 2.93 -16.56
C ALA A 92 16.18 1.62 -16.62
N PRO A 93 16.26 0.92 -17.78
CA PRO A 93 16.87 -0.40 -17.87
C PRO A 93 18.36 -0.43 -17.51
N GLU A 94 19.09 0.66 -17.78
CA GLU A 94 20.51 0.77 -17.40
C GLU A 94 20.66 0.87 -15.87
N TYR A 95 19.79 1.62 -15.20
CA TYR A 95 19.75 1.71 -13.74
C TYR A 95 19.36 0.36 -13.12
N ALA A 96 18.32 -0.28 -13.64
CA ALA A 96 17.90 -1.61 -13.20
C ALA A 96 19.03 -2.64 -13.30
N ALA A 97 19.75 -2.64 -14.43
CA ALA A 97 20.91 -3.51 -14.63
C ALA A 97 22.06 -3.20 -13.66
N ALA A 98 22.32 -1.92 -13.38
CA ALA A 98 23.37 -1.51 -12.43
C ALA A 98 23.00 -1.94 -11.00
N VAL A 99 21.75 -1.79 -10.59
CA VAL A 99 21.23 -2.29 -9.29
C VAL A 99 21.39 -3.80 -9.21
N ALA A 100 20.99 -4.55 -10.23
CA ALA A 100 21.08 -6.02 -10.26
C ALA A 100 22.52 -6.54 -10.14
N LEU A 101 23.50 -5.79 -10.63
CA LEU A 101 24.93 -6.14 -10.59
C LEU A 101 25.67 -5.55 -9.38
N GLY A 102 25.07 -4.58 -8.69
CA GLY A 102 25.67 -3.90 -7.55
C GLY A 102 25.76 -4.76 -6.28
N GLU A 103 26.23 -4.15 -5.20
CA GLU A 103 26.19 -4.78 -3.87
C GLU A 103 24.75 -4.93 -3.39
N VAL A 104 24.49 -5.95 -2.56
CA VAL A 104 23.15 -6.16 -1.98
C VAL A 104 22.96 -5.17 -0.84
N ASP A 105 22.21 -4.12 -1.11
CA ASP A 105 21.84 -3.05 -0.19
C ASP A 105 20.36 -2.65 -0.29
N ASP A 106 19.56 -3.52 -0.93
CA ASP A 106 18.11 -3.39 -0.98
C ASP A 106 17.49 -4.04 0.26
N TRP A 107 16.52 -3.37 0.86
CA TRP A 107 15.87 -3.81 2.09
C TRP A 107 14.36 -3.80 1.93
N SER A 108 13.68 -4.61 2.73
CA SER A 108 12.23 -4.77 2.62
C SER A 108 11.58 -4.96 3.99
N TYR A 109 10.88 -6.07 4.24
CA TYR A 109 10.22 -6.33 5.51
C TYR A 109 11.20 -6.30 6.70
N LEU A 110 10.89 -5.45 7.65
CA LEU A 110 11.56 -5.40 8.95
C LEU A 110 10.60 -4.86 10.01
N ASN A 111 10.20 -5.69 10.98
CA ASN A 111 9.34 -5.24 12.07
C ASN A 111 10.12 -4.31 13.02
N ARG A 112 10.05 -3.03 12.74
CA ARG A 112 10.68 -1.95 13.52
C ARG A 112 9.78 -0.73 13.62
N ASP A 113 10.04 0.07 14.63
CA ASP A 113 9.42 1.39 14.74
C ASP A 113 10.14 2.42 13.86
N ILE A 114 9.43 3.49 13.53
CA ILE A 114 10.00 4.69 12.90
C ILE A 114 11.02 5.27 13.89
N ARG A 115 12.19 5.66 13.40
CA ARG A 115 13.25 6.20 14.25
C ARG A 115 12.78 7.44 15.04
N GLY A 116 12.75 7.34 16.36
CA GLY A 116 12.32 8.41 17.27
C GLY A 116 10.82 8.46 17.53
N SER A 117 10.07 7.44 17.09
CA SER A 117 8.63 7.26 17.34
C SER A 117 8.37 5.89 17.96
N THR A 118 7.16 5.68 18.45
CA THR A 118 6.59 4.37 18.80
C THR A 118 5.71 3.82 17.68
N ASP A 119 5.54 4.56 16.61
CA ASP A 119 4.76 4.14 15.45
C ASP A 119 5.57 3.17 14.60
N LYS A 120 4.90 2.17 14.04
CA LYS A 120 5.52 1.21 13.13
C LYS A 120 5.88 1.85 11.79
N SER A 121 7.07 1.53 11.29
CA SER A 121 7.47 1.83 9.92
C SER A 121 6.65 1.00 8.93
N ASN A 122 6.42 1.50 7.71
CA ASN A 122 5.75 0.75 6.64
C ASN A 122 6.52 -0.52 6.23
N HIS A 123 7.81 -0.60 6.49
CA HIS A 123 8.55 -1.87 6.41
C HIS A 123 8.01 -2.94 7.37
N ALA A 124 7.50 -2.58 8.55
CA ALA A 124 6.95 -3.55 9.50
C ALA A 124 5.66 -4.22 9.00
N PHE A 125 4.94 -3.55 8.10
CA PHE A 125 3.76 -4.10 7.46
C PHE A 125 4.09 -4.84 6.14
N GLY A 126 5.34 -4.77 5.66
CA GLY A 126 5.75 -5.31 4.37
C GLY A 126 5.23 -4.51 3.17
N ILE A 127 4.94 -3.23 3.36
CA ILE A 127 4.41 -2.33 2.33
C ILE A 127 5.41 -1.24 1.90
N ALA A 128 6.67 -1.37 2.30
CA ALA A 128 7.78 -0.52 1.89
C ALA A 128 9.02 -1.36 1.56
N ILE A 129 9.80 -0.85 0.61
CA ILE A 129 11.12 -1.39 0.22
C ILE A 129 12.12 -0.25 0.07
N ASP A 130 13.37 -0.53 0.34
CA ASP A 130 14.50 0.37 0.08
C ASP A 130 15.33 -0.21 -1.06
N ILE A 131 15.68 0.62 -2.05
CA ILE A 131 16.39 0.22 -3.27
C ILE A 131 17.69 1.01 -3.38
N ASN A 132 18.81 0.31 -3.64
CA ASN A 132 20.12 0.92 -3.90
C ASN A 132 20.50 1.96 -2.84
N ALA A 133 20.45 1.56 -1.57
CA ALA A 133 20.60 2.45 -0.42
C ALA A 133 21.99 3.12 -0.36
N LEU A 134 23.03 2.48 -0.90
CA LEU A 134 24.38 3.07 -0.94
C LEU A 134 24.45 4.32 -1.83
N SER A 135 23.74 4.34 -2.95
CA SER A 135 23.65 5.52 -3.83
C SER A 135 22.58 6.49 -3.38
N ASN A 136 21.61 6.02 -2.60
CA ASN A 136 20.41 6.77 -2.17
C ASN A 136 20.30 6.90 -0.64
N PRO A 137 21.34 7.35 0.07
CA PRO A 137 21.28 7.40 1.52
C PRO A 137 20.33 8.46 2.04
N LEU A 138 19.69 8.18 3.18
CA LEU A 138 18.77 9.09 3.89
C LEU A 138 19.37 10.49 4.07
N GLY A 139 18.63 11.52 3.70
CA GLY A 139 19.02 12.93 3.82
C GLY A 139 19.77 13.47 2.60
N THR A 140 19.82 12.73 1.51
CA THR A 140 20.40 13.17 0.24
C THR A 140 19.34 13.26 -0.86
N ALA A 141 19.69 13.82 -2.02
CA ALA A 141 18.79 13.82 -3.17
C ALA A 141 18.73 12.45 -3.86
N GLY A 142 19.76 11.63 -3.72
CA GLY A 142 19.87 10.33 -4.40
C GLY A 142 20.06 10.45 -5.91
N ASP A 143 19.92 9.31 -6.59
CA ASP A 143 20.04 9.18 -8.05
C ASP A 143 18.88 8.36 -8.68
N MET A 144 17.73 8.28 -8.00
CA MET A 144 16.57 7.56 -8.52
C MET A 144 16.10 8.14 -9.85
N PRO A 145 15.81 7.29 -10.86
CA PRO A 145 15.29 7.74 -12.14
C PRO A 145 13.92 8.43 -12.00
N ALA A 146 13.84 9.72 -12.35
CA ALA A 146 12.62 10.50 -12.20
C ALA A 146 11.41 9.88 -12.91
N GLU A 147 11.62 9.31 -14.11
CA GLU A 147 10.55 8.65 -14.87
C GLU A 147 9.98 7.39 -14.20
N VAL A 148 10.72 6.76 -13.30
CA VAL A 148 10.23 5.66 -12.45
C VAL A 148 9.44 6.22 -11.29
N VAL A 149 9.99 7.24 -10.61
CA VAL A 149 9.34 7.91 -9.48
C VAL A 149 8.00 8.50 -9.88
N ASP A 150 7.98 9.34 -10.93
CA ASP A 150 6.76 10.00 -11.42
C ASP A 150 5.65 8.99 -11.72
N GLN A 151 6.00 7.86 -12.36
CA GLN A 151 5.02 6.84 -12.70
C GLN A 151 4.56 6.05 -11.46
N TRP A 152 5.48 5.74 -10.53
CA TRP A 152 5.13 5.07 -9.28
C TRP A 152 4.12 5.85 -8.46
N GLU A 153 4.35 7.16 -8.31
CA GLU A 153 3.46 8.05 -7.58
C GLU A 153 2.11 8.23 -8.30
N ALA A 154 2.11 8.39 -9.62
CA ALA A 154 0.88 8.43 -10.42
C ALA A 154 0.06 7.14 -10.26
N GLU A 155 0.69 6.01 -10.02
CA GLU A 155 0.04 4.71 -9.80
C GLU A 155 -0.35 4.44 -8.34
N GLY A 156 -0.10 5.39 -7.41
CA GLY A 156 -0.53 5.35 -6.02
C GLY A 156 0.52 4.77 -5.06
N GLY A 157 1.77 4.82 -5.45
CA GLY A 157 2.91 4.69 -4.55
C GLY A 157 3.27 6.02 -3.91
N ASP A 158 4.23 6.01 -3.01
CA ASP A 158 4.90 7.17 -2.44
C ASP A 158 6.41 6.94 -2.47
N TRP A 159 7.17 7.99 -2.77
CA TRP A 159 8.62 7.95 -2.79
C TRP A 159 9.22 8.87 -1.72
N GLY A 160 10.06 8.30 -0.86
CA GLY A 160 10.64 9.04 0.26
C GLY A 160 11.58 10.18 -0.12
N GLY A 161 12.03 10.26 -1.38
CA GLY A 161 12.88 11.36 -1.84
C GLY A 161 12.24 12.73 -1.77
N ASP A 162 10.91 12.82 -1.83
CA ASP A 162 10.15 14.06 -1.75
C ASP A 162 9.77 14.47 -0.33
N TRP A 163 10.11 13.67 0.65
CA TRP A 163 9.80 13.98 2.05
C TRP A 163 10.63 15.17 2.56
N SER A 164 10.14 15.84 3.61
CA SER A 164 10.85 16.98 4.24
C SER A 164 12.27 16.61 4.72
N ARG A 165 12.51 15.36 5.04
CA ARG A 165 13.81 14.72 5.19
C ARG A 165 13.90 13.63 4.13
N PRO A 166 14.54 13.89 2.99
CA PRO A 166 14.56 12.96 1.88
C PRO A 166 15.08 11.57 2.26
N ASP A 167 14.39 10.54 1.80
CA ASP A 167 14.78 9.14 1.91
C ASP A 167 14.69 8.48 0.53
N PRO A 168 15.64 8.79 -0.38
CA PRO A 168 15.49 8.46 -1.80
C PRO A 168 15.58 6.97 -2.10
N MET A 169 16.06 6.12 -1.18
CA MET A 169 15.97 4.66 -1.33
C MET A 169 14.56 4.12 -1.14
N HIS A 170 13.69 4.85 -0.41
CA HIS A 170 12.42 4.36 0.13
C HIS A 170 11.27 4.48 -0.86
N PHE A 171 10.61 3.36 -1.13
CA PHE A 171 9.38 3.24 -1.92
C PHE A 171 8.32 2.53 -1.10
N GLU A 172 7.11 3.10 -0.99
CA GLU A 172 6.01 2.46 -0.28
C GLU A 172 4.69 2.52 -1.06
N THR A 173 3.78 1.56 -0.80
CA THR A 173 2.46 1.57 -1.42
C THR A 173 1.43 2.27 -0.56
N HIS A 174 0.66 3.17 -1.17
CA HIS A 174 -0.51 3.83 -0.58
C HIS A 174 -1.83 3.27 -1.13
N LEU A 175 -1.79 2.12 -1.80
CA LEU A 175 -2.96 1.40 -2.28
C LEU A 175 -3.44 0.38 -1.25
N THR A 176 -4.74 0.22 -1.14
CA THR A 176 -5.33 -0.88 -0.39
C THR A 176 -5.15 -2.21 -1.14
N PRO A 177 -5.17 -3.38 -0.44
CA PRO A 177 -5.15 -4.69 -1.09
C PRO A 177 -6.19 -4.86 -2.21
N GLN A 178 -7.37 -4.24 -2.04
CA GLN A 178 -8.43 -4.31 -3.03
C GLN A 178 -8.10 -3.50 -4.30
N GLU A 179 -7.53 -2.29 -4.13
CA GLU A 179 -7.10 -1.44 -5.25
C GLU A 179 -5.99 -2.14 -6.04
N ILE A 180 -5.00 -2.73 -5.36
CA ILE A 180 -3.91 -3.47 -6.01
C ILE A 180 -4.47 -4.64 -6.84
N ARG A 181 -5.31 -5.48 -6.24
CA ARG A 181 -5.92 -6.61 -6.97
C ARG A 181 -6.81 -6.19 -8.13
N LYS A 182 -7.44 -5.01 -8.02
CA LYS A 182 -8.27 -4.45 -9.09
C LYS A 182 -7.42 -3.94 -10.25
N ARG A 183 -6.26 -3.29 -9.99
CA ARG A 183 -5.42 -2.63 -10.99
C ARG A 183 -4.46 -3.58 -11.69
N TYR A 184 -3.90 -4.56 -10.97
CA TYR A 184 -2.78 -5.38 -11.45
C TYR A 184 -3.12 -6.88 -11.53
N LEU A 185 -2.52 -7.54 -12.52
CA LEU A 185 -2.45 -9.00 -12.60
C LEU A 185 -1.44 -9.53 -11.55
N PRO A 186 -1.41 -10.85 -11.29
CA PRO A 186 -0.49 -11.43 -10.29
C PRO A 186 0.99 -11.10 -10.50
N ASP A 187 1.41 -10.90 -11.75
CA ASP A 187 2.79 -10.57 -12.13
C ASP A 187 3.08 -9.06 -12.14
N GLY A 188 2.19 -8.23 -11.62
CA GLY A 188 2.33 -6.77 -11.59
C GLY A 188 1.98 -6.06 -12.90
N THR A 189 1.56 -6.79 -13.95
CA THR A 189 1.10 -6.15 -15.19
C THR A 189 -0.20 -5.39 -14.95
N PRO A 190 -0.29 -4.10 -15.37
CA PRO A 190 -1.55 -3.37 -15.33
C PRO A 190 -2.62 -4.06 -16.17
N ARG A 191 -3.86 -4.10 -15.66
CA ARG A 191 -5.01 -4.58 -16.44
C ARG A 191 -5.34 -3.60 -17.54
N ASP A 192 -5.87 -4.08 -18.67
CA ASP A 192 -6.15 -3.27 -19.87
C ASP A 192 -6.92 -1.97 -19.56
N TRP A 193 -7.99 -2.05 -18.76
CA TRP A 193 -8.79 -0.88 -18.40
C TRP A 193 -7.98 0.15 -17.59
N TYR A 194 -7.08 -0.30 -16.71
CA TYR A 194 -6.24 0.58 -15.90
C TYR A 194 -5.08 1.16 -16.72
N LEU A 195 -4.56 0.38 -17.65
CA LEU A 195 -3.57 0.87 -18.61
C LEU A 195 -4.13 2.02 -19.45
N GLN A 196 -5.39 1.91 -19.93
CA GLN A 196 -6.06 2.99 -20.66
C GLN A 196 -6.25 4.24 -19.80
N GLU A 197 -6.61 4.08 -18.52
CA GLU A 197 -6.70 5.21 -17.59
C GLU A 197 -5.33 5.92 -17.40
N LEU A 198 -4.23 5.16 -17.30
CA LEU A 198 -2.88 5.72 -17.15
C LEU A 198 -2.38 6.49 -18.37
N ILE A 199 -2.76 6.07 -19.59
CA ILE A 199 -2.33 6.73 -20.84
C ILE A 199 -3.28 7.82 -21.32
N GLY A 200 -4.39 8.07 -20.59
CA GLY A 200 -5.27 9.20 -20.81
C GLY A 200 -6.21 9.07 -22.00
N GLU A 201 -6.65 7.86 -22.35
CA GLU A 201 -7.72 7.61 -23.33
C GLU A 201 -9.12 7.54 -22.72
#